data_abd7d6301d8dc4a27ba47471371df2d3
#
_entry.id   abd7d6301d8dc4a27ba47471371df2d3
#
_cell.length_a   1.000
_cell.length_b   1.000
_cell.length_c   1.000
_cell.angle_alpha   90.00
_cell.angle_beta   90.00
_cell.angle_gamma   90.00
#
_symmetry.space_group_name_H-M   'P 1'
#
loop_
_entity.id
_entity.type
_entity.pdbx_description
1 polymer ?
#
loop_
_entity_poly.entity_id
_entity_poly.type
_entity_poly.pdbx_seq_one_letter_code
_entity_poly.pdbx_strand_id
1 'polypeptide(L)'
;MGKERKMFCYQCQETAGNEGCMQVGMCGKTPDVAAMQDLLVYVTKGLSEVTTKLRELGEEISPDDNHRVTFNLFITITNASFDRESIAARIKDTLECKKRLLTKLDKLCGEKGRKYSLSDAAVWDGDESEYDEKAKKEGVLSTKDEDVRSLRQLITYGVKGMSAYSKHANALMKEAP
;
A
#
# COMPACT_ATOMS: atom_id res chain seq x y z
N MET A 1 19.90 -23.70 15.14
CA MET A 1 20.06 -22.63 14.16
C MET A 1 18.69 -22.34 13.57
N GLY A 2 18.08 -21.19 13.89
CA GLY A 2 16.80 -20.79 13.33
C GLY A 2 16.93 -20.57 11.81
N LYS A 3 15.95 -21.02 11.03
CA LYS A 3 15.93 -20.77 9.59
C LYS A 3 15.87 -19.24 9.36
N GLU A 4 16.68 -18.76 8.43
CA GLU A 4 16.64 -17.35 8.02
C GLU A 4 15.22 -16.97 7.57
N ARG A 5 14.73 -15.82 8.04
CA ARG A 5 13.38 -15.34 7.72
C ARG A 5 13.32 -14.85 6.27
N LYS A 6 12.40 -15.40 5.48
CA LYS A 6 12.18 -15.04 4.07
C LYS A 6 11.05 -14.03 3.87
N MET A 7 10.11 -13.97 4.79
CA MET A 7 8.97 -13.05 4.77
C MET A 7 8.47 -12.79 6.19
N PHE A 8 7.51 -11.88 6.35
CA PHE A 8 6.72 -11.77 7.57
C PHE A 8 5.27 -11.41 7.24
N CYS A 9 4.33 -12.21 7.72
CA CYS A 9 2.89 -11.92 7.58
C CYS A 9 2.12 -12.50 8.77
N TYR A 10 1.23 -11.69 9.36
CA TYR A 10 0.35 -12.10 10.47
C TYR A 10 -1.08 -11.55 10.31
N GLN A 11 -1.54 -11.41 9.06
CA GLN A 11 -2.82 -10.78 8.74
C GLN A 11 -4.05 -11.64 9.06
N CYS A 12 -3.89 -12.95 9.25
CA CYS A 12 -5.01 -13.86 9.49
C CYS A 12 -4.81 -14.71 10.75
N GLN A 13 -5.90 -15.27 11.25
CA GLN A 13 -5.88 -16.15 12.41
C GLN A 13 -5.08 -17.46 12.21
N GLU A 14 -4.85 -17.85 10.94
CA GLU A 14 -4.08 -19.05 10.56
C GLU A 14 -2.56 -18.80 10.58
N THR A 15 -2.13 -17.65 11.09
CA THR A 15 -0.71 -17.31 11.10
C THR A 15 0.12 -18.31 11.89
N ALA A 16 1.28 -18.72 11.36
CA ALA A 16 2.11 -19.77 11.94
C ALA A 16 2.47 -19.49 13.40
N GLY A 17 2.11 -20.42 14.30
CA GLY A 17 2.41 -20.36 15.71
C GLY A 17 1.79 -19.16 16.46
N ASN A 18 0.82 -18.48 15.89
CA ASN A 18 0.28 -17.19 16.36
C ASN A 18 1.33 -16.06 16.46
N GLU A 19 2.50 -16.23 15.83
CA GLU A 19 3.61 -15.27 15.84
C GLU A 19 3.77 -14.57 14.49
N GLY A 20 3.63 -15.33 13.39
CA GLY A 20 3.80 -14.85 12.03
C GLY A 20 4.30 -15.92 11.05
N CYS A 21 3.89 -15.83 9.80
CA CYS A 21 4.42 -16.64 8.72
C CYS A 21 5.77 -16.07 8.29
N MET A 22 6.85 -16.84 8.44
CA MET A 22 8.23 -16.38 8.24
C MET A 22 8.96 -17.03 7.06
N GLN A 23 8.45 -18.15 6.53
CA GLN A 23 9.05 -18.88 5.41
C GLN A 23 8.13 -18.87 4.18
N VAL A 24 6.87 -19.20 4.40
CA VAL A 24 5.76 -19.20 3.45
C VAL A 24 4.49 -18.98 4.25
N GLY A 25 3.48 -18.32 3.67
CA GLY A 25 2.18 -18.15 4.32
C GLY A 25 1.48 -19.49 4.53
N MET A 26 0.77 -19.68 5.65
CA MET A 26 -0.13 -20.82 5.85
C MET A 26 -1.20 -20.91 4.75
N CYS A 27 -1.53 -19.77 4.14
CA CYS A 27 -2.42 -19.66 2.98
C CYS A 27 -1.74 -19.97 1.63
N GLY A 28 -0.46 -20.32 1.61
CA GLY A 28 0.33 -20.54 0.38
C GLY A 28 0.99 -19.30 -0.20
N LYS A 29 0.87 -18.12 0.43
CA LYS A 29 1.55 -16.89 -0.01
C LYS A 29 3.07 -17.09 0.00
N THR A 30 3.70 -16.86 -1.15
CA THR A 30 5.15 -16.93 -1.30
C THR A 30 5.85 -15.66 -0.80
N PRO A 31 7.15 -15.72 -0.45
CA PRO A 31 7.90 -14.55 0.04
C PRO A 31 7.94 -13.38 -0.93
N ASP A 32 8.05 -13.63 -2.24
CA ASP A 32 8.06 -12.62 -3.29
C ASP A 32 6.70 -11.91 -3.42
N VAL A 33 5.60 -12.65 -3.36
CA VAL A 33 4.25 -12.07 -3.31
C VAL A 33 4.06 -11.22 -2.04
N ALA A 34 4.53 -11.70 -0.89
CA ALA A 34 4.45 -10.93 0.35
C ALA A 34 5.23 -9.61 0.25
N ALA A 35 6.45 -9.66 -0.31
CA ALA A 35 7.28 -8.47 -0.55
C ALA A 35 6.60 -7.46 -1.48
N MET A 36 6.02 -7.92 -2.60
CA MET A 36 5.29 -7.04 -3.51
C MET A 36 4.03 -6.44 -2.88
N GLN A 37 3.32 -7.18 -2.03
CA GLN A 37 2.18 -6.64 -1.27
C GLN A 37 2.62 -5.56 -0.28
N ASP A 38 3.73 -5.75 0.42
CA ASP A 38 4.30 -4.74 1.33
C ASP A 38 4.69 -3.47 0.56
N LEU A 39 5.34 -3.63 -0.61
CA LEU A 39 5.68 -2.51 -1.48
C LEU A 39 4.44 -1.79 -2.02
N LEU A 40 3.39 -2.52 -2.41
CA LEU A 40 2.14 -1.91 -2.85
C LEU A 40 1.48 -1.09 -1.74
N VAL A 41 1.49 -1.59 -0.50
CA VAL A 41 1.00 -0.82 0.65
C VAL A 41 1.84 0.45 0.85
N TYR A 42 3.18 0.34 0.73
CA TYR A 42 4.08 1.48 0.84
C TYR A 42 3.80 2.57 -0.20
N VAL A 43 3.72 2.23 -1.48
CA VAL A 43 3.44 3.24 -2.54
C VAL A 43 2.03 3.80 -2.43
N THR A 44 1.07 3.01 -1.93
CA THR A 44 -0.30 3.47 -1.67
C THR A 44 -0.35 4.48 -0.51
N LYS A 45 0.46 4.31 0.53
CA LYS A 45 0.63 5.32 1.59
C LYS A 45 1.15 6.64 1.01
N GLY A 46 2.16 6.58 0.14
CA GLY A 46 2.68 7.75 -0.55
C GLY A 46 1.63 8.46 -1.41
N LEU A 47 0.86 7.71 -2.20
CA LEU A 47 -0.25 8.26 -2.98
C LEU A 47 -1.30 8.92 -2.06
N SER A 48 -1.63 8.29 -0.93
CA SER A 48 -2.60 8.82 0.04
C SER A 48 -2.13 10.12 0.68
N GLU A 49 -0.83 10.25 0.96
CA GLU A 49 -0.24 11.49 1.47
C GLU A 49 -0.36 12.63 0.44
N VAL A 50 -0.01 12.38 -0.82
CA VAL A 50 -0.12 13.37 -1.90
C VAL A 50 -1.58 13.82 -2.10
N THR A 51 -2.53 12.88 -2.14
CA THR A 51 -3.94 13.22 -2.28
C THR A 51 -4.48 14.00 -1.07
N THR A 52 -3.97 13.70 0.14
CA THR A 52 -4.32 14.48 1.35
C THR A 52 -3.82 15.91 1.25
N LYS A 53 -2.57 16.13 0.81
CA LYS A 53 -2.03 17.47 0.60
C LYS A 53 -2.81 18.26 -0.44
N LEU A 54 -3.23 17.64 -1.52
CA LEU A 54 -4.09 18.26 -2.53
C LEU A 54 -5.45 18.70 -1.94
N ARG A 55 -6.09 17.84 -1.13
CA ARG A 55 -7.34 18.19 -0.42
C ARG A 55 -7.16 19.36 0.56
N GLU A 56 -6.05 19.43 1.28
CA GLU A 56 -5.70 20.56 2.17
C GLU A 56 -5.59 21.87 1.39
N LEU A 57 -5.32 21.82 0.07
CA LEU A 57 -5.30 22.97 -0.83
C LEU A 57 -6.66 23.29 -1.47
N GLY A 58 -7.69 22.51 -1.17
CA GLY A 58 -9.04 22.65 -1.71
C GLY A 58 -9.29 21.90 -3.01
N GLU A 59 -8.39 20.99 -3.42
CA GLU A 59 -8.53 20.21 -4.63
C GLU A 59 -9.38 18.95 -4.43
N GLU A 60 -10.27 18.69 -5.38
CA GLU A 60 -10.98 17.42 -5.46
C GLU A 60 -10.10 16.35 -6.10
N ILE A 61 -10.14 15.15 -5.53
CA ILE A 61 -9.46 13.97 -6.06
C ILE A 61 -10.48 13.15 -6.86
N SER A 62 -10.10 12.75 -8.06
CA SER A 62 -11.00 11.99 -8.94
C SER A 62 -11.48 10.70 -8.26
N PRO A 63 -12.71 10.24 -8.58
CA PRO A 63 -13.19 8.95 -8.09
C PRO A 63 -12.26 7.78 -8.44
N ASP A 64 -11.63 7.80 -9.61
CA ASP A 64 -10.68 6.75 -10.04
C ASP A 64 -9.41 6.74 -9.19
N ASP A 65 -8.86 7.92 -8.84
CA ASP A 65 -7.67 8.01 -7.97
C ASP A 65 -8.01 7.57 -6.54
N ASN A 66 -9.20 7.89 -6.04
CA ASN A 66 -9.69 7.41 -4.75
C ASN A 66 -9.91 5.88 -4.77
N HIS A 67 -10.51 5.37 -5.84
CA HIS A 67 -10.72 3.93 -6.02
C HIS A 67 -9.40 3.17 -6.10
N ARG A 68 -8.35 3.75 -6.71
CA ARG A 68 -7.01 3.16 -6.76
C ARG A 68 -6.47 2.86 -5.36
N VAL A 69 -6.60 3.81 -4.42
CA VAL A 69 -6.17 3.60 -3.02
C VAL A 69 -6.91 2.43 -2.37
N THR A 70 -8.24 2.43 -2.46
CA THR A 70 -9.06 1.37 -1.85
C THR A 70 -8.82 0.01 -2.52
N PHE A 71 -8.70 -0.03 -3.84
CA PHE A 71 -8.46 -1.27 -4.57
C PHE A 71 -7.07 -1.86 -4.28
N ASN A 72 -6.03 -1.03 -4.21
CA ASN A 72 -4.68 -1.49 -3.84
C ASN A 72 -4.67 -2.13 -2.44
N LEU A 73 -5.34 -1.50 -1.47
CA LEU A 73 -5.44 -2.07 -0.13
C LEU A 73 -6.24 -3.36 -0.11
N PHE A 74 -7.34 -3.43 -0.88
CA PHE A 74 -8.15 -4.65 -1.02
C PHE A 74 -7.35 -5.84 -1.52
N ILE A 75 -6.57 -5.70 -2.59
CA ILE A 75 -5.81 -6.82 -3.15
C ILE A 75 -4.65 -7.30 -2.26
N THR A 76 -4.24 -6.51 -1.27
CA THR A 76 -3.25 -6.91 -0.25
C THR A 76 -3.85 -7.63 0.95
N ILE A 77 -5.18 -7.82 0.98
CA ILE A 77 -5.85 -8.62 1.99
C ILE A 77 -5.52 -10.11 1.78
N THR A 78 -5.60 -10.89 2.85
CA THR A 78 -5.42 -12.34 2.82
C THR A 78 -6.29 -12.98 1.74
N ASN A 79 -5.69 -13.81 0.90
CA ASN A 79 -6.34 -14.58 -0.18
C ASN A 79 -7.00 -13.76 -1.31
N ALA A 80 -6.72 -12.46 -1.43
CA ALA A 80 -7.31 -11.63 -2.49
C ALA A 80 -6.51 -11.68 -3.80
N SER A 81 -5.17 -11.65 -3.72
CA SER A 81 -4.29 -11.77 -4.88
C SER A 81 -2.94 -12.39 -4.50
N PHE A 82 -2.50 -13.40 -5.26
CA PHE A 82 -1.20 -14.06 -5.12
C PHE A 82 -0.37 -14.00 -6.41
N ASP A 83 -0.78 -13.19 -7.37
CA ASP A 83 -0.08 -12.98 -8.62
C ASP A 83 0.91 -11.81 -8.48
N ARG A 84 2.21 -12.14 -8.44
CA ARG A 84 3.30 -11.17 -8.31
C ARG A 84 3.31 -10.15 -9.44
N GLU A 85 3.10 -10.59 -10.68
CA GLU A 85 3.14 -9.73 -11.86
C GLU A 85 1.99 -8.71 -11.86
N SER A 86 0.79 -9.17 -11.53
CA SER A 86 -0.36 -8.27 -11.36
C SER A 86 -0.13 -7.23 -10.27
N ILE A 87 0.52 -7.62 -9.15
CA ILE A 87 0.85 -6.68 -8.06
C ILE A 87 1.93 -5.68 -8.52
N ALA A 88 2.97 -6.12 -9.23
CA ALA A 88 3.99 -5.26 -9.78
C ALA A 88 3.41 -4.23 -10.78
N ALA A 89 2.52 -4.67 -11.66
CA ALA A 89 1.79 -3.78 -12.57
C ALA A 89 0.96 -2.72 -11.81
N ARG A 90 0.35 -3.10 -10.67
CA ARG A 90 -0.38 -2.15 -9.81
C ARG A 90 0.54 -1.16 -9.11
N ILE A 91 1.73 -1.58 -8.70
CA ILE A 91 2.75 -0.67 -8.15
C ILE A 91 3.12 0.38 -9.18
N LYS A 92 3.42 -0.03 -10.41
CA LYS A 92 3.74 0.86 -11.53
C LYS A 92 2.62 1.88 -11.79
N ASP A 93 1.38 1.42 -11.96
CA ASP A 93 0.20 2.27 -12.16
C ASP A 93 0.00 3.27 -11.00
N THR A 94 0.29 2.84 -9.77
CA THR A 94 0.20 3.71 -8.59
C THR A 94 1.29 4.77 -8.58
N LEU A 95 2.52 4.43 -8.97
CA LEU A 95 3.63 5.38 -9.09
C LEU A 95 3.38 6.41 -10.20
N GLU A 96 2.86 6.00 -11.36
CA GLU A 96 2.48 6.91 -12.44
C GLU A 96 1.39 7.90 -12.00
N CYS A 97 0.35 7.41 -11.31
CA CYS A 97 -0.68 8.26 -10.73
C CYS A 97 -0.10 9.24 -9.71
N LYS A 98 0.73 8.76 -8.79
CA LYS A 98 1.39 9.57 -7.76
C LYS A 98 2.24 10.68 -8.39
N LYS A 99 3.04 10.37 -9.41
CA LYS A 99 3.86 11.32 -10.14
C LYS A 99 3.03 12.44 -10.77
N ARG A 100 1.93 12.08 -11.43
CA ARG A 100 0.98 13.05 -11.99
C ARG A 100 0.39 13.98 -10.92
N LEU A 101 -0.01 13.43 -9.78
CA LEU A 101 -0.58 14.21 -8.67
C LEU A 101 0.47 15.05 -7.94
N LEU A 102 1.72 14.58 -7.83
CA LEU A 102 2.84 15.37 -7.31
C LEU A 102 3.11 16.60 -8.19
N THR A 103 3.14 16.45 -9.50
CA THR A 103 3.29 17.60 -10.43
C THR A 103 2.17 18.62 -10.23
N LYS A 104 0.94 18.16 -10.01
CA LYS A 104 -0.19 19.07 -9.69
C LYS A 104 0.01 19.76 -8.33
N LEU A 105 0.47 19.04 -7.33
CA LEU A 105 0.75 19.58 -5.98
C LEU A 105 1.83 20.65 -6.01
N ASP A 106 2.94 20.39 -6.71
CA ASP A 106 4.05 21.35 -6.88
C ASP A 106 3.58 22.66 -7.51
N LYS A 107 2.81 22.56 -8.60
CA LYS A 107 2.25 23.72 -9.28
C LYS A 107 1.38 24.57 -8.36
N LEU A 108 0.43 23.94 -7.67
CA LEU A 108 -0.50 24.64 -6.77
C LEU A 108 0.21 25.26 -5.57
N CYS A 109 1.20 24.57 -5.01
CA CYS A 109 2.00 25.13 -3.92
C CYS A 109 2.83 26.32 -4.37
N GLY A 110 3.40 26.28 -5.56
CA GLY A 110 4.09 27.42 -6.18
C GLY A 110 3.17 28.63 -6.37
N GLU A 111 1.98 28.43 -6.94
CA GLU A 111 0.98 29.48 -7.15
C GLU A 111 0.47 30.11 -5.83
N LYS A 112 0.31 29.29 -4.78
CA LYS A 112 -0.19 29.74 -3.47
C LYS A 112 0.92 30.16 -2.49
N GLY A 113 2.19 30.11 -2.89
CA GLY A 113 3.34 30.42 -2.03
C GLY A 113 3.45 29.52 -0.81
N ARG A 114 2.93 28.28 -0.87
CA ARG A 114 2.94 27.32 0.22
C ARG A 114 4.11 26.35 0.10
N LYS A 115 4.67 25.98 1.25
CA LYS A 115 5.66 24.90 1.35
C LYS A 115 5.02 23.68 1.96
N TYR A 116 5.49 22.51 1.56
CA TYR A 116 5.09 21.21 2.14
C TYR A 116 6.30 20.30 2.31
N SER A 117 6.19 19.30 3.17
CA SER A 117 7.12 18.20 3.29
C SER A 117 6.40 16.90 3.02
N LEU A 118 7.10 15.95 2.42
CA LEU A 118 6.57 14.64 2.08
C LEU A 118 7.46 13.55 2.67
N SER A 119 6.85 12.41 3.00
CA SER A 119 7.57 11.22 3.40
C SER A 119 8.31 10.58 2.23
N ASP A 120 9.24 9.66 2.53
CA ASP A 120 9.91 8.84 1.52
C ASP A 120 8.92 8.10 0.62
N ALA A 121 7.83 7.58 1.17
CA ALA A 121 6.80 6.90 0.39
C ALA A 121 6.14 7.80 -0.67
N ALA A 122 5.97 9.08 -0.38
CA ALA A 122 5.36 10.02 -1.31
C ALA A 122 6.32 10.43 -2.43
N VAL A 123 7.62 10.49 -2.18
CA VAL A 123 8.62 10.94 -3.17
C VAL A 123 9.28 9.80 -3.95
N TRP A 124 9.34 8.58 -3.40
CA TRP A 124 9.98 7.44 -4.07
C TRP A 124 9.30 7.12 -5.42
N ASP A 125 10.10 7.03 -6.50
CA ASP A 125 9.65 6.82 -7.89
C ASP A 125 10.58 5.81 -8.61
N GLY A 126 10.83 4.66 -7.96
CA GLY A 126 11.69 3.60 -8.51
C GLY A 126 11.00 2.82 -9.64
N ASP A 127 11.82 2.26 -10.53
CA ASP A 127 11.35 1.36 -11.57
C ASP A 127 11.25 -0.11 -11.10
N GLU A 128 10.74 -0.99 -11.96
CA GLU A 128 10.47 -2.38 -11.62
C GLU A 128 11.72 -3.16 -11.19
N SER A 129 12.92 -2.77 -11.67
CA SER A 129 14.19 -3.41 -11.29
C SER A 129 14.57 -3.14 -9.83
N GLU A 130 14.03 -2.09 -9.22
CA GLU A 130 14.28 -1.67 -7.85
C GLU A 130 13.26 -2.24 -6.84
N TYR A 131 12.13 -2.82 -7.32
CA TYR A 131 11.02 -3.23 -6.46
C TYR A 131 11.43 -4.24 -5.40
N ASP A 132 12.19 -5.27 -5.74
CA ASP A 132 12.60 -6.30 -4.79
C ASP A 132 13.51 -5.74 -3.68
N GLU A 133 14.43 -4.84 -4.03
CA GLU A 133 15.31 -4.21 -3.05
C GLU A 133 14.57 -3.21 -2.15
N LYS A 134 13.63 -2.46 -2.72
CA LYS A 134 12.79 -1.54 -1.93
C LYS A 134 11.86 -2.31 -0.99
N ALA A 135 11.20 -3.36 -1.48
CA ALA A 135 10.29 -4.19 -0.69
C ALA A 135 10.95 -4.80 0.54
N LYS A 136 12.23 -5.21 0.47
CA LYS A 136 12.99 -5.72 1.63
C LYS A 136 13.08 -4.73 2.78
N LYS A 137 12.96 -3.43 2.51
CA LYS A 137 13.10 -2.34 3.49
C LYS A 137 11.76 -1.88 4.06
N GLU A 138 10.64 -2.22 3.43
CA GLU A 138 9.32 -1.60 3.68
C GLU A 138 8.29 -2.54 4.35
N GLY A 139 8.67 -3.72 4.75
CA GLY A 139 7.76 -4.67 5.42
C GLY A 139 7.38 -4.23 6.83
N VAL A 140 6.43 -4.96 7.42
CA VAL A 140 5.89 -4.73 8.78
C VAL A 140 7.02 -4.52 9.81
N LEU A 141 8.08 -5.31 9.74
CA LEU A 141 9.18 -5.30 10.70
C LEU A 141 10.21 -4.18 10.45
N SER A 142 10.01 -3.32 9.45
CA SER A 142 10.84 -2.13 9.25
C SER A 142 10.67 -1.11 10.39
N THR A 143 9.49 -1.06 11.02
CA THR A 143 9.24 -0.28 12.22
C THR A 143 9.82 -1.01 13.44
N LYS A 144 10.88 -0.47 14.03
CA LYS A 144 11.64 -1.12 15.12
C LYS A 144 10.91 -1.08 16.46
N ASP A 145 10.30 0.05 16.78
CA ASP A 145 9.50 0.21 18.00
C ASP A 145 8.24 -0.66 17.89
N GLU A 146 8.02 -1.53 18.87
CA GLU A 146 6.95 -2.54 18.85
C GLU A 146 5.57 -1.90 19.03
N ASP A 147 5.44 -0.92 19.89
CA ASP A 147 4.18 -0.25 20.15
C ASP A 147 3.74 0.56 18.93
N VAL A 148 4.67 1.32 18.35
CA VAL A 148 4.43 2.08 17.10
C VAL A 148 4.09 1.12 15.95
N ARG A 149 4.81 0.00 15.84
CA ARG A 149 4.52 -1.02 14.82
C ARG A 149 3.11 -1.58 14.98
N SER A 150 2.74 -1.96 16.19
CA SER A 150 1.43 -2.53 16.50
C SER A 150 0.29 -1.57 16.18
N LEU A 151 0.41 -0.29 16.59
CA LEU A 151 -0.57 0.75 16.28
C LEU A 151 -0.69 1.02 14.78
N ARG A 152 0.44 1.11 14.06
CA ARG A 152 0.46 1.26 12.59
C ARG A 152 -0.24 0.10 11.90
N GLN A 153 -0.02 -1.13 12.37
CA GLN A 153 -0.64 -2.31 11.78
C GLN A 153 -2.12 -2.38 12.10
N LEU A 154 -2.55 -2.00 13.30
CA LEU A 154 -3.98 -1.90 13.64
C LEU A 154 -4.71 -0.94 12.70
N ILE A 155 -4.15 0.25 12.44
CA ILE A 155 -4.70 1.21 11.48
C ILE A 155 -4.73 0.61 10.07
N THR A 156 -3.62 0.07 9.61
CA THR A 156 -3.50 -0.52 8.25
C THR A 156 -4.52 -1.65 8.06
N TYR A 157 -4.68 -2.50 9.08
CA TYR A 157 -5.63 -3.62 9.05
C TYR A 157 -7.07 -3.14 8.97
N GLY A 158 -7.43 -2.13 9.79
CA GLY A 158 -8.75 -1.51 9.77
C GLY A 158 -9.08 -0.88 8.41
N VAL A 159 -8.14 -0.14 7.84
CA VAL A 159 -8.33 0.50 6.51
C VAL A 159 -8.42 -0.55 5.39
N LYS A 160 -7.68 -1.66 5.46
CA LYS A 160 -7.83 -2.79 4.53
C LYS A 160 -9.24 -3.39 4.63
N GLY A 161 -9.78 -3.59 5.83
CA GLY A 161 -11.15 -4.06 6.03
C GLY A 161 -12.18 -3.12 5.40
N MET A 162 -12.06 -1.80 5.64
CA MET A 162 -12.92 -0.80 4.98
C MET A 162 -12.80 -0.85 3.46
N SER A 163 -11.61 -1.10 2.93
CA SER A 163 -11.35 -1.20 1.49
C SER A 163 -12.08 -2.38 0.85
N ALA A 164 -12.24 -3.49 1.55
CA ALA A 164 -13.01 -4.64 1.09
C ALA A 164 -14.49 -4.27 0.90
N TYR A 165 -15.10 -3.61 1.87
CA TYR A 165 -16.48 -3.14 1.75
C TYR A 165 -16.65 -2.11 0.64
N SER A 166 -15.73 -1.14 0.54
CA SER A 166 -15.74 -0.13 -0.52
C SER A 166 -15.66 -0.76 -1.91
N LYS A 167 -14.81 -1.78 -2.10
CA LYS A 167 -14.70 -2.52 -3.37
C LYS A 167 -16.01 -3.19 -3.73
N HIS A 168 -16.67 -3.85 -2.79
CA HIS A 168 -17.94 -4.52 -3.03
C HIS A 168 -19.07 -3.51 -3.32
N ALA A 169 -19.16 -2.42 -2.57
CA ALA A 169 -20.13 -1.36 -2.83
C ALA A 169 -19.96 -0.75 -4.23
N ASN A 170 -18.70 -0.46 -4.64
CA ASN A 170 -18.41 0.06 -5.98
C ASN A 170 -18.77 -0.94 -7.10
N ALA A 171 -18.63 -2.25 -6.88
CA ALA A 171 -19.05 -3.25 -7.84
C ALA A 171 -20.57 -3.23 -8.01
N LEU A 172 -21.32 -3.26 -6.91
CA LEU A 172 -22.79 -3.20 -6.92
C LEU A 172 -23.33 -1.92 -7.58
N MET A 173 -22.69 -0.76 -7.33
CA MET A 173 -23.12 0.49 -7.97
C MET A 173 -22.89 0.52 -9.48
N LYS A 174 -21.91 -0.22 -10.00
CA LYS A 174 -21.66 -0.35 -11.45
C LYS A 174 -22.61 -1.35 -12.13
N GLU A 175 -23.16 -2.28 -11.37
CA GLU A 175 -24.09 -3.31 -11.86
C GLU A 175 -25.57 -2.92 -11.64
N ALA A 176 -25.82 -1.84 -10.91
CA ALA A 176 -27.19 -1.33 -10.73
C ALA A 176 -27.70 -0.69 -12.05
N PRO A 177 -28.92 -1.00 -12.49
CA PRO A 177 -29.51 -0.48 -13.74
C PRO A 177 -29.77 1.02 -13.67
#